data_6667a6b5f3600a002c97d20d6f91cfdf
#
_entry.id   6667a6b5f3600a002c97d20d6f91cfdf
#
_cell.length_a   1.000
_cell.length_b   1.000
_cell.length_c   1.000
_cell.angle_alpha   90.00
_cell.angle_beta   90.00
_cell.angle_gamma   90.00
#
_symmetry.space_group_name_H-M   'P 1'
#
loop_
_entity.id
_entity.type
_entity.pdbx_description
1 polymer ?
#
loop_
_entity_poly.entity_id
_entity_poly.type
_entity_poly.pdbx_seq_one_letter_code
_entity_poly.pdbx_strand_id
1 'polypeptide(L)'
;PVEKISCYVSDDGSAMLTFESLAETAEFARRWVPFCKKYSIEPRAPEFYFSQKIDYLKDKIHPSFVKERRAMKRDYEEYKVRINALVAKAQKTPEEGWIMQDGTPWPGNNPRDHPGMIQVFLGETGARDFDGNELPRLVYVSREKRPGYQHHKKAGAMNALVRVSAVLTNAPYILNLDCDHYVNNSKAVREAMCFMMDPSVGRDVCYVQFPQRFDGIDRSDRYANRNVVFFDVNMKGLDGLQGPVYVGTGCCFYRQALYGYGPPSLPALPKSSVCSWCC
;
A
#
# COMPACT_ATOMS: atom_id res chain seq x y z
N PRO A 1 5.33 3.52 15.30
CA PRO A 1 5.49 4.95 15.05
C PRO A 1 5.27 5.23 13.57
N VAL A 2 4.46 6.25 13.26
CA VAL A 2 4.04 6.59 11.88
C VAL A 2 5.24 7.09 11.05
N GLU A 3 6.19 7.73 11.67
CA GLU A 3 7.44 8.20 11.08
C GLU A 3 8.33 7.08 10.51
N LYS A 4 8.07 5.83 10.88
CA LYS A 4 8.77 4.64 10.35
C LYS A 4 8.07 3.99 9.17
N ILE A 5 6.96 4.55 8.72
CA ILE A 5 6.18 4.03 7.60
C ILE A 5 6.40 4.94 6.40
N SER A 6 6.63 4.31 5.24
CA SER A 6 6.68 4.99 3.95
C SER A 6 5.66 4.34 3.02
N CYS A 7 4.79 5.15 2.43
CA CYS A 7 3.79 4.72 1.49
C CYS A 7 4.28 5.01 0.06
N TYR A 8 4.30 4.00 -0.78
CA TYR A 8 4.63 4.08 -2.19
C TYR A 8 3.40 3.76 -3.02
N VAL A 9 2.98 4.69 -3.85
CA VAL A 9 1.85 4.50 -4.76
C VAL A 9 2.41 4.27 -6.16
N SER A 10 2.17 3.07 -6.71
CA SER A 10 2.53 2.71 -8.07
C SER A 10 1.41 3.04 -9.04
N ASP A 11 1.68 3.92 -9.97
CA ASP A 11 0.75 4.26 -11.05
C ASP A 11 1.37 3.87 -12.39
N ASP A 12 1.04 2.67 -12.85
CA ASP A 12 1.59 2.11 -14.09
C ASP A 12 0.97 2.73 -15.36
N GLY A 13 -0.13 3.44 -15.21
CA GLY A 13 -0.82 4.20 -16.25
C GLY A 13 -0.38 5.66 -16.34
N SER A 14 0.42 6.13 -15.40
CA SER A 14 0.88 7.52 -15.32
C SER A 14 -0.27 8.55 -15.40
N ALA A 15 -1.34 8.30 -14.66
CA ALA A 15 -2.53 9.13 -14.68
C ALA A 15 -2.31 10.44 -13.90
N MET A 16 -2.52 11.58 -14.55
CA MET A 16 -2.44 12.88 -13.89
C MET A 16 -3.39 12.98 -12.69
N LEU A 17 -4.59 12.38 -12.77
CA LEU A 17 -5.53 12.31 -11.66
C LEU A 17 -4.89 11.69 -10.41
N THR A 18 -4.18 10.57 -10.55
CA THR A 18 -3.50 9.91 -9.42
C THR A 18 -2.45 10.84 -8.82
N PHE A 19 -1.65 11.48 -9.67
CA PHE A 19 -0.59 12.39 -9.23
C PHE A 19 -1.15 13.61 -8.48
N GLU A 20 -2.13 14.33 -9.05
CA GLU A 20 -2.76 15.48 -8.41
C GLU A 20 -3.51 15.09 -7.12
N SER A 21 -4.18 13.94 -7.11
CA SER A 21 -4.86 13.43 -5.91
C SER A 21 -3.89 13.14 -4.77
N LEU A 22 -2.68 12.66 -5.06
CA LEU A 22 -1.65 12.45 -4.04
C LEU A 22 -1.08 13.78 -3.52
N ALA A 23 -0.96 14.81 -4.36
CA ALA A 23 -0.57 16.15 -3.93
C ALA A 23 -1.58 16.72 -2.92
N GLU A 24 -2.88 16.65 -3.23
CA GLU A 24 -3.96 17.06 -2.33
C GLU A 24 -3.99 16.23 -1.03
N THR A 25 -3.76 14.93 -1.15
CA THR A 25 -3.67 14.03 0.00
C THR A 25 -2.51 14.40 0.91
N ALA A 26 -1.36 14.75 0.34
CA ALA A 26 -0.18 15.17 1.11
C ALA A 26 -0.47 16.47 1.89
N GLU A 27 -1.12 17.44 1.26
CA GLU A 27 -1.49 18.70 1.91
C GLU A 27 -2.46 18.46 3.08
N PHE A 28 -3.49 17.63 2.90
CA PHE A 28 -4.39 17.25 3.98
C PHE A 28 -3.65 16.49 5.10
N ALA A 29 -2.76 15.56 4.73
CA ALA A 29 -2.02 14.72 5.68
C ALA A 29 -1.09 15.55 6.60
N ARG A 30 -0.57 16.70 6.14
CA ARG A 30 0.26 17.60 6.96
C ARG A 30 -0.46 18.09 8.22
N ARG A 31 -1.79 18.16 8.19
CA ARG A 31 -2.64 18.53 9.33
C ARG A 31 -3.25 17.31 10.00
N TRP A 32 -3.68 16.34 9.22
CA TRP A 32 -4.37 15.16 9.71
C TRP A 32 -3.47 14.24 10.56
N VAL A 33 -2.24 13.99 10.12
CA VAL A 33 -1.31 13.10 10.84
C VAL A 33 -0.95 13.64 12.22
N PRO A 34 -0.56 14.92 12.40
CA PRO A 34 -0.32 15.50 13.73
C PRO A 34 -1.58 15.46 14.62
N PHE A 35 -2.75 15.78 14.07
CA PHE A 35 -4.01 15.70 14.81
C PHE A 35 -4.27 14.29 15.33
N CYS A 36 -4.08 13.26 14.50
CA CYS A 36 -4.23 11.86 14.92
C CYS A 36 -3.22 11.47 15.99
N LYS A 37 -1.96 11.93 15.89
CA LYS A 37 -0.93 11.68 16.91
C LYS A 37 -1.31 12.34 18.23
N LYS A 38 -1.67 13.62 18.21
CA LYS A 38 -2.01 14.41 19.39
C LYS A 38 -3.14 13.78 20.21
N TYR A 39 -4.14 13.24 19.53
CA TYR A 39 -5.33 12.70 20.17
C TYR A 39 -5.41 11.17 20.19
N SER A 40 -4.31 10.48 19.84
CA SER A 40 -4.21 9.01 19.82
C SER A 40 -5.35 8.34 19.03
N ILE A 41 -5.70 8.93 17.87
CA ILE A 41 -6.81 8.46 17.03
C ILE A 41 -6.41 7.17 16.31
N GLU A 42 -7.23 6.14 16.48
CA GLU A 42 -7.15 4.85 15.80
C GLU A 42 -8.59 4.31 15.56
N PRO A 43 -8.92 3.83 14.37
CA PRO A 43 -8.16 3.89 13.12
C PRO A 43 -8.08 5.32 12.54
N ARG A 44 -7.07 5.56 11.68
CA ARG A 44 -6.77 6.90 11.13
C ARG A 44 -7.41 7.19 9.79
N ALA A 45 -8.30 6.36 9.28
CA ALA A 45 -9.08 6.66 8.08
C ALA A 45 -10.04 7.83 8.38
N PRO A 46 -9.90 9.00 7.70
CA PRO A 46 -10.72 10.17 8.03
C PRO A 46 -12.20 9.92 7.87
N GLU A 47 -12.59 9.19 6.82
CA GLU A 47 -13.96 8.81 6.56
C GLU A 47 -14.57 8.04 7.74
N PHE A 48 -13.89 7.00 8.19
CA PHE A 48 -14.31 6.20 9.33
C PHE A 48 -14.38 7.06 10.60
N TYR A 49 -13.34 7.84 10.87
CA TYR A 49 -13.28 8.68 12.07
C TYR A 49 -14.42 9.70 12.14
N PHE A 50 -14.71 10.40 11.04
CA PHE A 50 -15.75 11.42 11.01
C PHE A 50 -17.18 10.86 10.87
N SER A 51 -17.34 9.59 10.50
CA SER A 51 -18.65 8.90 10.54
C SER A 51 -19.10 8.57 11.97
N GLN A 52 -18.15 8.46 12.90
CA GLN A 52 -18.46 8.13 14.29
C GLN A 52 -19.10 9.31 15.03
N LYS A 53 -20.17 9.00 15.76
CA LYS A 53 -20.82 9.95 16.68
C LYS A 53 -20.04 9.98 17.99
N ILE A 54 -19.59 11.17 18.40
CA ILE A 54 -18.92 11.40 19.67
C ILE A 54 -19.90 12.10 20.61
N ASP A 55 -20.12 11.53 21.78
CA ASP A 55 -20.90 12.15 22.83
C ASP A 55 -19.97 13.00 23.72
N TYR A 56 -19.91 14.30 23.41
CA TYR A 56 -19.04 15.24 24.11
C TYR A 56 -19.38 15.43 25.61
N LEU A 57 -20.59 15.10 26.01
CA LEU A 57 -21.01 15.24 27.41
C LEU A 57 -20.60 14.03 28.24
N LYS A 58 -20.75 12.83 27.66
CA LYS A 58 -20.43 11.58 28.32
C LYS A 58 -18.93 11.39 28.52
N ASP A 59 -18.15 11.77 27.54
CA ASP A 59 -16.73 11.48 27.51
C ASP A 59 -15.85 12.56 28.18
N LYS A 60 -16.46 13.58 28.84
CA LYS A 60 -15.76 14.71 29.50
C LYS A 60 -14.67 15.35 28.63
N ILE A 61 -14.98 15.57 27.38
CA ILE A 61 -14.01 15.96 26.35
C ILE A 61 -13.62 17.44 26.52
N HIS A 62 -12.33 17.71 26.45
CA HIS A 62 -11.79 19.05 26.60
C HIS A 62 -12.25 19.99 25.45
N PRO A 63 -12.66 21.25 25.74
CA PRO A 63 -13.16 22.19 24.71
C PRO A 63 -12.20 22.43 23.54
N SER A 64 -10.87 22.39 23.78
CA SER A 64 -9.87 22.52 22.71
C SER A 64 -9.95 21.39 21.68
N PHE A 65 -10.13 20.15 22.13
CA PHE A 65 -10.34 19.01 21.22
C PHE A 65 -11.56 19.21 20.33
N VAL A 66 -12.68 19.68 20.92
CA VAL A 66 -13.91 19.92 20.15
C VAL A 66 -13.68 20.95 19.06
N LYS A 67 -12.98 22.04 19.40
CA LYS A 67 -12.62 23.11 18.44
C LYS A 67 -11.73 22.56 17.31
N GLU A 68 -10.66 21.86 17.65
CA GLU A 68 -9.71 21.29 16.69
C GLU A 68 -10.36 20.21 15.82
N ARG A 69 -11.20 19.34 16.41
CA ARG A 69 -11.94 18.33 15.63
C ARG A 69 -12.90 18.96 14.62
N ARG A 70 -13.60 20.05 15.00
CA ARG A 70 -14.49 20.78 14.09
C ARG A 70 -13.69 21.43 12.94
N ALA A 71 -12.54 22.00 13.24
CA ALA A 71 -11.66 22.55 12.21
C ALA A 71 -11.17 21.46 11.27
N MET A 72 -10.69 20.35 11.80
CA MET A 72 -10.21 19.21 11.01
C MET A 72 -11.33 18.56 10.17
N LYS A 73 -12.57 18.54 10.67
CA LYS A 73 -13.70 18.08 9.88
C LYS A 73 -13.97 18.99 8.67
N ARG A 74 -13.86 20.32 8.84
CA ARG A 74 -13.98 21.26 7.68
C ARG A 74 -12.87 21.02 6.67
N ASP A 75 -11.62 20.92 7.14
CA ASP A 75 -10.47 20.61 6.27
C ASP A 75 -10.69 19.31 5.48
N TYR A 76 -11.27 18.28 6.11
CA TYR A 76 -11.62 17.03 5.44
C TYR A 76 -12.74 17.19 4.40
N GLU A 77 -13.79 17.97 4.69
CA GLU A 77 -14.85 18.24 3.73
C GLU A 77 -14.32 19.04 2.52
N GLU A 78 -13.47 20.02 2.76
CA GLU A 78 -12.78 20.77 1.69
C GLU A 78 -11.87 19.86 0.85
N TYR A 79 -11.11 18.99 1.50
CA TYR A 79 -10.29 17.98 0.82
C TYR A 79 -11.15 17.10 -0.10
N LYS A 80 -12.29 16.58 0.38
CA LYS A 80 -13.21 15.80 -0.47
C LYS A 80 -13.71 16.59 -1.68
N VAL A 81 -14.04 17.85 -1.50
CA VAL A 81 -14.47 18.72 -2.61
C VAL A 81 -13.36 18.85 -3.65
N ARG A 82 -12.12 19.07 -3.23
CA ARG A 82 -10.98 19.16 -4.16
C ARG A 82 -10.75 17.84 -4.92
N ILE A 83 -10.77 16.70 -4.22
CA ILE A 83 -10.65 15.38 -4.87
C ILE A 83 -11.78 15.15 -5.89
N ASN A 84 -13.03 15.46 -5.52
CA ASN A 84 -14.17 15.33 -6.44
C ASN A 84 -14.05 16.25 -7.67
N ALA A 85 -13.50 17.45 -7.50
CA ALA A 85 -13.22 18.36 -8.62
C ALA A 85 -12.16 17.78 -9.57
N LEU A 86 -11.09 17.15 -9.04
CA LEU A 86 -10.09 16.45 -9.85
C LEU A 86 -10.70 15.28 -10.62
N VAL A 87 -11.54 14.48 -9.97
CA VAL A 87 -12.27 13.38 -10.63
C VAL A 87 -13.15 13.90 -11.75
N ALA A 88 -13.90 14.99 -11.54
CA ALA A 88 -14.74 15.60 -12.56
C ALA A 88 -13.89 16.15 -13.73
N LYS A 89 -12.77 16.80 -13.45
CA LYS A 89 -11.80 17.27 -14.46
C LYS A 89 -11.27 16.11 -15.30
N ALA A 90 -10.93 14.99 -14.65
CA ALA A 90 -10.34 13.83 -15.32
C ALA A 90 -11.30 13.05 -16.23
N GLN A 91 -12.61 13.26 -16.12
CA GLN A 91 -13.61 12.64 -17.00
C GLN A 91 -13.49 13.06 -18.46
N LYS A 92 -12.90 14.24 -18.72
CA LYS A 92 -12.73 14.76 -20.07
C LYS A 92 -11.26 15.12 -20.28
N THR A 93 -10.53 14.23 -20.95
CA THR A 93 -9.14 14.51 -21.33
C THR A 93 -9.10 15.67 -22.33
N PRO A 94 -8.26 16.69 -22.11
CA PRO A 94 -8.07 17.78 -23.06
C PRO A 94 -7.50 17.24 -24.38
N GLU A 95 -7.86 17.86 -25.51
CA GLU A 95 -7.36 17.45 -26.83
C GLU A 95 -5.84 17.57 -26.95
N GLU A 96 -5.26 18.58 -26.30
CA GLU A 96 -3.80 18.83 -26.25
C GLU A 96 -3.08 18.01 -25.15
N GLY A 97 -3.81 17.16 -24.43
CA GLY A 97 -3.30 16.44 -23.27
C GLY A 97 -3.33 17.29 -21.99
N TRP A 98 -2.87 16.67 -20.90
CA TRP A 98 -2.78 17.33 -19.58
C TRP A 98 -1.55 18.23 -19.51
N ILE A 99 -1.70 19.35 -18.81
CA ILE A 99 -0.64 20.33 -18.54
C ILE A 99 -0.45 20.42 -17.03
N MET A 100 0.79 20.45 -16.56
CA MET A 100 1.14 20.64 -15.16
C MET A 100 0.92 22.09 -14.70
N GLN A 101 0.96 22.34 -13.40
CA GLN A 101 0.77 23.68 -12.82
C GLN A 101 1.83 24.70 -13.30
N ASP A 102 3.03 24.24 -13.66
CA ASP A 102 4.12 25.06 -14.20
C ASP A 102 3.98 25.36 -15.70
N GLY A 103 2.92 24.90 -16.35
CA GLY A 103 2.66 25.07 -17.77
C GLY A 103 3.36 24.03 -18.67
N THR A 104 4.10 23.09 -18.12
CA THR A 104 4.72 22.01 -18.90
C THR A 104 3.72 20.89 -19.23
N PRO A 105 3.82 20.22 -20.39
CA PRO A 105 2.99 19.06 -20.68
C PRO A 105 3.18 17.95 -19.66
N TRP A 106 2.09 17.28 -19.27
CA TRP A 106 2.18 16.12 -18.40
C TRP A 106 3.00 14.99 -19.07
N PRO A 107 4.09 14.50 -18.44
CA PRO A 107 4.95 13.49 -19.05
C PRO A 107 4.23 12.17 -19.35
N GLY A 108 3.16 11.87 -18.61
CA GLY A 108 2.34 10.65 -18.74
C GLY A 108 1.16 10.77 -19.70
N ASN A 109 1.09 11.79 -20.57
CA ASN A 109 0.01 11.93 -21.53
C ASN A 109 -0.13 10.72 -22.47
N ASN A 110 0.97 10.03 -22.75
CA ASN A 110 0.92 8.76 -23.45
C ASN A 110 1.19 7.59 -22.47
N PRO A 111 0.17 6.84 -22.01
CA PRO A 111 0.35 5.78 -21.02
C PRO A 111 1.13 4.57 -21.53
N ARG A 112 1.43 4.50 -22.84
CA ARG A 112 2.21 3.42 -23.45
C ARG A 112 3.67 3.80 -23.74
N ASP A 113 3.96 5.10 -23.67
CA ASP A 113 5.27 5.65 -23.97
C ASP A 113 5.50 6.92 -23.14
N HIS A 114 6.13 6.78 -21.98
CA HIS A 114 6.42 7.88 -21.07
C HIS A 114 7.66 7.58 -20.22
N PRO A 115 8.37 8.62 -19.76
CA PRO A 115 9.51 8.45 -18.87
C PRO A 115 9.09 7.90 -17.50
N GLY A 116 10.03 7.33 -16.76
CA GLY A 116 9.84 7.02 -15.35
C GLY A 116 9.73 8.29 -14.51
N MET A 117 8.80 8.29 -13.58
CA MET A 117 8.55 9.43 -12.67
C MET A 117 8.57 8.98 -11.22
N ILE A 118 9.26 9.73 -10.38
CA ILE A 118 9.26 9.55 -8.93
C ILE A 118 9.06 10.92 -8.30
N GLN A 119 8.01 11.06 -7.48
CA GLN A 119 7.74 12.27 -6.73
C GLN A 119 7.55 11.95 -5.26
N VAL A 120 8.33 12.60 -4.41
CA VAL A 120 8.11 12.58 -2.96
C VAL A 120 7.20 13.73 -2.60
N PHE A 121 5.98 13.44 -2.13
CA PHE A 121 5.00 14.45 -1.74
C PHE A 121 5.06 14.80 -0.27
N LEU A 122 5.47 13.85 0.58
CA LEU A 122 5.47 14.00 2.02
C LEU A 122 6.68 13.27 2.62
N GLY A 123 7.22 13.80 3.72
CA GLY A 123 8.31 13.15 4.44
C GLY A 123 9.68 13.26 3.76
N GLU A 124 9.92 14.35 3.04
CA GLU A 124 11.30 14.71 2.62
C GLU A 124 12.19 14.95 3.83
N THR A 125 13.49 14.74 3.66
CA THR A 125 14.48 14.98 4.70
C THR A 125 14.41 16.44 5.16
N GLY A 126 13.99 16.66 6.41
CA GLY A 126 13.81 17.99 6.98
C GLY A 126 12.37 18.53 7.00
N ALA A 127 11.42 17.91 6.26
CA ALA A 127 10.02 18.28 6.37
C ALA A 127 9.43 17.73 7.68
N ARG A 128 9.14 18.64 8.60
CA ARG A 128 8.60 18.32 9.92
C ARG A 128 7.18 18.86 10.05
N ASP A 129 6.39 18.24 10.92
CA ASP A 129 5.12 18.80 11.35
C ASP A 129 5.32 20.03 12.25
N PHE A 130 4.23 20.68 12.64
CA PHE A 130 4.27 21.86 13.52
C PHE A 130 4.91 21.58 14.90
N ASP A 131 4.96 20.31 15.32
CA ASP A 131 5.57 19.85 16.57
C ASP A 131 7.02 19.38 16.38
N GLY A 132 7.59 19.54 15.19
CA GLY A 132 8.96 19.18 14.86
C GLY A 132 9.19 17.68 14.59
N ASN A 133 8.13 16.88 14.48
CA ASN A 133 8.25 15.45 14.18
C ASN A 133 8.28 15.19 12.67
N GLU A 134 8.95 14.12 12.26
CA GLU A 134 8.93 13.68 10.89
C GLU A 134 7.55 13.15 10.49
N LEU A 135 7.11 13.53 9.29
CA LEU A 135 5.90 13.00 8.67
C LEU A 135 6.19 11.66 7.97
N PRO A 136 5.21 10.77 7.87
CA PRO A 136 5.35 9.55 7.07
C PRO A 136 5.64 9.94 5.62
N ARG A 137 6.49 9.14 4.94
CA ARG A 137 6.82 9.41 3.54
C ARG A 137 5.70 8.97 2.62
N LEU A 138 5.34 9.82 1.66
CA LEU A 138 4.41 9.53 0.58
C LEU A 138 5.10 9.73 -0.75
N VAL A 139 5.22 8.67 -1.54
CA VAL A 139 5.96 8.64 -2.80
C VAL A 139 5.07 8.13 -3.93
N TYR A 140 4.95 8.93 -4.98
CA TYR A 140 4.39 8.51 -6.25
C TYR A 140 5.49 7.88 -7.11
N VAL A 141 5.18 6.77 -7.75
CA VAL A 141 6.09 6.07 -8.65
C VAL A 141 5.35 5.65 -9.90
N SER A 142 5.76 6.16 -11.04
CA SER A 142 5.38 5.63 -12.35
C SER A 142 6.65 5.14 -13.06
N ARG A 143 6.67 3.88 -13.41
CA ARG A 143 7.81 3.33 -14.14
C ARG A 143 7.78 3.74 -15.61
N GLU A 144 8.94 3.82 -16.23
CA GLU A 144 9.05 4.06 -17.66
C GLU A 144 8.24 3.03 -18.46
N LYS A 145 7.58 3.51 -19.51
CA LYS A 145 6.93 2.69 -20.54
C LYS A 145 7.59 2.93 -21.88
N ARG A 146 7.84 1.85 -22.61
CA ARG A 146 8.40 1.88 -23.97
C ARG A 146 7.61 0.95 -24.88
N PRO A 147 7.24 1.39 -26.09
CA PRO A 147 6.61 0.54 -27.08
C PRO A 147 7.47 -0.69 -27.40
N GLY A 148 6.82 -1.85 -27.52
CA GLY A 148 7.50 -3.10 -27.86
C GLY A 148 8.30 -3.77 -26.73
N TYR A 149 8.44 -3.13 -25.57
CA TYR A 149 9.11 -3.71 -24.42
C TYR A 149 8.16 -4.52 -23.54
N GLN A 150 8.60 -5.66 -23.05
CA GLN A 150 7.83 -6.50 -22.14
C GLN A 150 7.91 -5.98 -20.69
N HIS A 151 6.88 -5.28 -20.24
CA HIS A 151 6.85 -4.68 -18.92
C HIS A 151 6.40 -5.61 -17.80
N HIS A 152 5.98 -6.84 -18.10
CA HIS A 152 5.55 -7.87 -17.13
C HIS A 152 4.40 -7.42 -16.21
N LYS A 153 3.52 -6.55 -16.70
CA LYS A 153 2.30 -6.09 -16.00
C LYS A 153 2.56 -5.74 -14.52
N LYS A 154 1.73 -6.24 -13.59
CA LYS A 154 1.83 -6.00 -12.15
C LYS A 154 3.17 -6.45 -11.56
N ALA A 155 3.68 -7.62 -11.93
CA ALA A 155 4.95 -8.13 -11.40
C ALA A 155 6.13 -7.20 -11.70
N GLY A 156 6.21 -6.67 -12.93
CA GLY A 156 7.24 -5.71 -13.30
C GLY A 156 7.10 -4.36 -12.57
N ALA A 157 5.86 -3.89 -12.34
CA ALA A 157 5.61 -2.68 -11.55
C ALA A 157 6.04 -2.85 -10.10
N MET A 158 5.71 -3.98 -9.48
CA MET A 158 6.12 -4.31 -8.12
C MET A 158 7.64 -4.41 -7.98
N ASN A 159 8.33 -5.03 -8.94
CA ASN A 159 9.78 -5.08 -8.95
C ASN A 159 10.42 -3.68 -9.09
N ALA A 160 9.80 -2.78 -9.86
CA ALA A 160 10.23 -1.39 -9.91
C ALA A 160 10.08 -0.70 -8.55
N LEU A 161 8.93 -0.88 -7.87
CA LEU A 161 8.70 -0.34 -6.52
C LEU A 161 9.70 -0.86 -5.50
N VAL A 162 10.03 -2.15 -5.52
CA VAL A 162 11.05 -2.73 -4.62
C VAL A 162 12.38 -2.00 -4.79
N ARG A 163 12.83 -1.78 -6.03
CA ARG A 163 14.07 -1.05 -6.33
C ARG A 163 14.03 0.41 -5.88
N VAL A 164 12.95 1.13 -6.21
CA VAL A 164 12.76 2.53 -5.80
C VAL A 164 12.76 2.65 -4.28
N SER A 165 12.01 1.79 -3.59
CA SER A 165 11.96 1.82 -2.13
C SER A 165 13.28 1.43 -1.47
N ALA A 166 14.11 0.61 -2.13
CA ALA A 166 15.44 0.28 -1.64
C ALA A 166 16.36 1.50 -1.63
N VAL A 167 16.28 2.34 -2.67
CA VAL A 167 17.09 3.57 -2.77
C VAL A 167 16.61 4.65 -1.80
N LEU A 168 15.28 4.84 -1.69
CA LEU A 168 14.73 5.96 -0.92
C LEU A 168 14.62 5.68 0.59
N THR A 169 14.31 4.46 1.00
CA THR A 169 14.03 4.13 2.41
C THR A 169 14.70 2.89 2.93
N ASN A 170 14.91 1.90 2.09
CA ASN A 170 15.51 0.60 2.41
C ASN A 170 14.93 -0.05 3.70
N ALA A 171 13.62 0.09 3.90
CA ALA A 171 12.96 -0.50 5.06
C ALA A 171 13.03 -2.03 5.00
N PRO A 172 13.25 -2.73 6.12
CA PRO A 172 13.42 -4.20 6.12
C PRO A 172 12.16 -4.97 5.76
N TYR A 173 11.00 -4.39 5.95
CA TYR A 173 9.71 -5.02 5.68
C TYR A 173 8.91 -4.24 4.64
N ILE A 174 8.18 -4.94 3.79
CA ILE A 174 7.36 -4.38 2.72
C ILE A 174 5.97 -4.98 2.82
N LEU A 175 4.95 -4.14 3.05
CA LEU A 175 3.55 -4.53 2.89
C LEU A 175 3.08 -4.17 1.49
N ASN A 176 2.57 -5.14 0.76
CA ASN A 176 2.00 -4.95 -0.56
C ASN A 176 0.47 -4.99 -0.48
N LEU A 177 -0.18 -3.98 -1.04
CA LEU A 177 -1.63 -3.86 -1.13
C LEU A 177 -2.04 -3.41 -2.52
N ASP A 178 -3.20 -3.85 -2.99
CA ASP A 178 -3.86 -3.27 -4.16
C ASP A 178 -4.59 -1.99 -3.76
N CYS A 179 -4.77 -1.06 -4.69
CA CYS A 179 -5.33 0.27 -4.41
C CYS A 179 -6.81 0.24 -3.99
N ASP A 180 -7.53 -0.83 -4.33
CA ASP A 180 -8.93 -1.07 -3.98
C ASP A 180 -9.11 -1.88 -2.67
N HIS A 181 -8.01 -2.16 -1.97
CA HIS A 181 -8.06 -2.89 -0.71
C HIS A 181 -8.40 -1.98 0.47
N TYR A 182 -9.33 -2.44 1.27
CA TYR A 182 -9.64 -1.88 2.57
C TYR A 182 -8.90 -2.64 3.68
N VAL A 183 -8.14 -1.92 4.52
CA VAL A 183 -7.47 -2.52 5.68
C VAL A 183 -8.46 -2.61 6.84
N ASN A 184 -9.09 -3.75 7.00
CA ASN A 184 -10.15 -3.97 7.99
C ASN A 184 -9.65 -3.89 9.45
N ASN A 185 -8.38 -4.20 9.68
CA ASN A 185 -7.78 -4.14 11.02
C ASN A 185 -6.56 -3.21 11.02
N SER A 186 -6.66 -2.07 11.71
CA SER A 186 -5.55 -1.10 11.85
C SER A 186 -4.28 -1.69 12.48
N LYS A 187 -4.38 -2.84 13.15
CA LYS A 187 -3.26 -3.55 13.76
C LYS A 187 -2.60 -4.57 12.82
N ALA A 188 -3.07 -4.73 11.58
CA ALA A 188 -2.59 -5.76 10.66
C ALA A 188 -1.06 -5.80 10.54
N VAL A 189 -0.41 -4.63 10.35
CA VAL A 189 1.06 -4.58 10.29
C VAL A 189 1.71 -5.06 11.60
N ARG A 190 1.12 -4.72 12.76
CA ARG A 190 1.63 -5.18 14.07
C ARG A 190 1.52 -6.70 14.20
N GLU A 191 0.40 -7.27 13.77
CA GLU A 191 0.21 -8.72 13.77
C GLU A 191 1.25 -9.42 12.88
N ALA A 192 1.49 -8.92 11.66
CA ALA A 192 2.56 -9.45 10.81
C ALA A 192 3.94 -9.37 11.47
N MET A 193 4.25 -8.26 12.15
CA MET A 193 5.53 -8.10 12.84
C MET A 193 5.71 -9.05 14.02
N CYS A 194 4.64 -9.52 14.66
CA CYS A 194 4.74 -10.55 15.69
C CYS A 194 5.37 -11.85 15.16
N PHE A 195 5.09 -12.21 13.92
CA PHE A 195 5.72 -13.37 13.27
C PHE A 195 7.12 -13.06 12.75
N MET A 196 7.27 -11.95 12.03
CA MET A 196 8.51 -11.62 11.31
C MET A 196 9.64 -11.15 12.24
N MET A 197 9.31 -10.68 13.44
CA MET A 197 10.27 -10.24 14.45
C MET A 197 10.39 -11.21 15.63
N ASP A 198 9.76 -12.38 15.55
CA ASP A 198 9.89 -13.42 16.56
C ASP A 198 11.36 -13.88 16.67
N PRO A 199 11.97 -13.86 17.87
CA PRO A 199 13.37 -14.22 18.02
C PRO A 199 13.71 -15.67 17.64
N SER A 200 12.73 -16.57 17.72
CA SER A 200 12.92 -18.01 17.49
C SER A 200 12.74 -18.40 16.02
N VAL A 201 11.75 -17.85 15.33
CA VAL A 201 11.37 -18.28 13.98
C VAL A 201 11.38 -17.14 12.94
N GLY A 202 11.40 -15.89 13.38
CA GLY A 202 11.22 -14.75 12.48
C GLY A 202 12.28 -14.61 11.39
N ARG A 203 13.49 -15.16 11.60
CA ARG A 203 14.56 -15.16 10.59
C ARG A 203 14.27 -16.08 9.40
N ASP A 204 13.46 -17.11 9.63
CA ASP A 204 13.08 -18.09 8.62
C ASP A 204 11.78 -17.71 7.90
N VAL A 205 11.07 -16.67 8.39
CA VAL A 205 9.83 -16.18 7.80
C VAL A 205 10.14 -15.21 6.67
N CYS A 206 9.90 -15.62 5.43
CA CYS A 206 10.08 -14.78 4.25
C CYS A 206 8.95 -13.78 4.07
N TYR A 207 7.71 -14.18 4.38
CA TYR A 207 6.52 -13.35 4.28
C TYR A 207 5.37 -13.84 5.16
N VAL A 208 4.44 -12.94 5.42
CA VAL A 208 3.15 -13.21 6.09
C VAL A 208 2.03 -12.82 5.14
N GLN A 209 1.19 -13.78 4.76
CA GLN A 209 0.05 -13.58 3.89
C GLN A 209 -1.24 -13.39 4.69
N PHE A 210 -1.90 -12.25 4.50
CA PHE A 210 -3.22 -12.02 5.06
C PHE A 210 -4.32 -12.65 4.19
N PRO A 211 -5.40 -13.18 4.79
CA PRO A 211 -6.54 -13.63 4.02
C PRO A 211 -7.29 -12.44 3.43
N GLN A 212 -7.78 -12.58 2.20
CA GLN A 212 -8.71 -11.64 1.61
C GLN A 212 -10.14 -11.93 2.05
N ARG A 213 -10.89 -10.85 2.26
CA ARG A 213 -12.33 -10.87 2.47
C ARG A 213 -12.97 -9.98 1.43
N PHE A 214 -14.11 -10.39 0.92
CA PHE A 214 -14.80 -9.68 -0.15
C PHE A 214 -16.13 -9.15 0.38
N ASP A 215 -16.40 -7.87 0.15
CA ASP A 215 -17.68 -7.25 0.45
C ASP A 215 -18.68 -7.47 -0.70
N GLY A 216 -19.98 -7.40 -0.39
CA GLY A 216 -21.02 -7.48 -1.41
C GLY A 216 -21.22 -8.87 -2.05
N ILE A 217 -20.66 -9.93 -1.48
CA ILE A 217 -20.87 -11.29 -1.98
C ILE A 217 -22.32 -11.70 -1.70
N ASP A 218 -23.03 -12.12 -2.75
CA ASP A 218 -24.32 -12.79 -2.60
C ASP A 218 -24.13 -14.15 -1.91
N ARG A 219 -24.75 -14.29 -0.74
CA ARG A 219 -24.67 -15.52 0.07
C ARG A 219 -25.29 -16.74 -0.62
N SER A 220 -26.15 -16.52 -1.60
CA SER A 220 -26.77 -17.54 -2.42
C SER A 220 -25.87 -18.00 -3.58
N ASP A 221 -24.81 -17.25 -3.90
CA ASP A 221 -23.87 -17.61 -4.95
C ASP A 221 -22.89 -18.70 -4.46
N ARG A 222 -23.12 -19.91 -4.91
CA ARG A 222 -22.27 -21.08 -4.59
C ARG A 222 -20.83 -20.89 -5.04
N TYR A 223 -20.58 -20.14 -6.07
CA TYR A 223 -19.25 -20.00 -6.66
C TYR A 223 -18.43 -18.93 -5.92
N ALA A 224 -19.02 -17.79 -5.63
CA ALA A 224 -18.34 -16.70 -4.90
C ALA A 224 -18.02 -17.08 -3.44
N ASN A 225 -18.81 -17.93 -2.79
CA ASN A 225 -18.59 -18.36 -1.42
C ASN A 225 -17.42 -19.33 -1.21
N ARG A 226 -16.77 -19.81 -2.26
CA ARG A 226 -15.59 -20.69 -2.17
C ARG A 226 -14.34 -19.99 -1.63
N ASN A 227 -14.33 -18.68 -1.59
CA ASN A 227 -13.21 -17.90 -1.02
C ASN A 227 -12.92 -18.26 0.44
N VAL A 228 -13.94 -18.58 1.23
CA VAL A 228 -13.79 -19.05 2.61
C VAL A 228 -13.03 -20.38 2.64
N VAL A 229 -13.35 -21.33 1.76
CA VAL A 229 -12.64 -22.61 1.69
C VAL A 229 -11.17 -22.40 1.32
N PHE A 230 -10.89 -21.50 0.39
CA PHE A 230 -9.53 -21.21 -0.02
C PHE A 230 -8.71 -20.56 1.12
N PHE A 231 -9.21 -19.47 1.71
CA PHE A 231 -8.46 -18.71 2.71
C PHE A 231 -8.48 -19.32 4.12
N ASP A 232 -9.57 -19.95 4.53
CA ASP A 232 -9.73 -20.42 5.91
C ASP A 232 -9.39 -21.90 6.10
N VAL A 233 -9.39 -22.70 5.03
CA VAL A 233 -9.07 -24.11 5.06
C VAL A 233 -7.78 -24.42 4.32
N ASN A 234 -7.75 -24.15 3.00
CA ASN A 234 -6.60 -24.55 2.15
C ASN A 234 -5.33 -23.78 2.53
N MET A 235 -5.41 -22.48 2.73
CA MET A 235 -4.24 -21.68 3.10
C MET A 235 -3.65 -22.07 4.45
N LYS A 236 -4.49 -22.41 5.43
CA LYS A 236 -4.02 -22.94 6.72
C LYS A 236 -3.38 -24.31 6.59
N GLY A 237 -3.95 -25.18 5.75
CA GLY A 237 -3.35 -26.48 5.46
C GLY A 237 -1.98 -26.35 4.80
N LEU A 238 -1.84 -25.44 3.84
CA LEU A 238 -0.56 -25.15 3.19
C LEU A 238 0.46 -24.56 4.16
N ASP A 239 0.03 -23.69 5.07
CA ASP A 239 0.88 -23.10 6.09
C ASP A 239 1.49 -24.17 7.00
N GLY A 240 0.71 -25.19 7.35
CA GLY A 240 1.19 -26.34 8.14
C GLY A 240 2.17 -27.26 7.41
N LEU A 241 2.28 -27.19 6.09
CA LEU A 241 3.16 -28.03 5.28
C LEU A 241 4.44 -27.31 4.87
N GLN A 242 4.34 -26.17 4.19
CA GLN A 242 5.49 -25.47 3.61
C GLN A 242 5.33 -23.95 3.54
N GLY A 243 4.24 -23.41 4.08
CA GLY A 243 3.86 -22.02 4.03
C GLY A 243 2.69 -21.74 3.08
N PRO A 244 1.99 -20.61 3.29
CA PRO A 244 0.86 -20.19 2.46
C PRO A 244 1.31 -19.78 1.06
N VAL A 245 0.37 -19.73 0.11
CA VAL A 245 0.64 -19.21 -1.24
C VAL A 245 0.48 -17.68 -1.24
N TYR A 246 1.41 -16.97 -1.89
CA TYR A 246 1.25 -15.54 -2.17
C TYR A 246 0.12 -15.32 -3.20
N VAL A 247 -0.89 -14.56 -2.82
CA VAL A 247 -2.09 -14.34 -3.63
C VAL A 247 -2.07 -13.02 -4.42
N GLY A 248 -0.93 -12.36 -4.49
CA GLY A 248 -0.73 -11.14 -5.29
C GLY A 248 -0.92 -9.84 -4.51
N THR A 249 -1.43 -9.88 -3.29
CA THR A 249 -1.72 -8.72 -2.45
C THR A 249 -1.95 -9.13 -0.99
N GLY A 250 -2.03 -8.15 -0.07
CA GLY A 250 -2.25 -8.41 1.35
C GLY A 250 -1.13 -9.22 1.99
N CYS A 251 0.11 -8.95 1.60
CA CYS A 251 1.27 -9.71 2.03
C CYS A 251 2.35 -8.80 2.58
N CYS A 252 2.90 -9.16 3.73
CA CYS A 252 4.04 -8.49 4.32
C CYS A 252 5.29 -9.34 4.08
N PHE A 253 6.26 -8.79 3.35
CA PHE A 253 7.51 -9.46 2.99
C PHE A 253 8.68 -8.97 3.83
N TYR A 254 9.61 -9.86 4.10
CA TYR A 254 10.96 -9.49 4.46
C TYR A 254 11.71 -9.04 3.19
N ARG A 255 12.19 -7.80 3.15
CA ARG A 255 12.81 -7.22 1.94
C ARG A 255 13.89 -8.10 1.36
N GLN A 256 14.76 -8.65 2.19
CA GLN A 256 15.89 -9.45 1.77
C GLN A 256 15.45 -10.72 1.01
N ALA A 257 14.30 -11.30 1.39
CA ALA A 257 13.74 -12.46 0.67
C ALA A 257 13.35 -12.14 -0.78
N LEU A 258 13.03 -10.86 -1.09
CA LEU A 258 12.69 -10.43 -2.44
C LEU A 258 13.89 -10.23 -3.37
N TYR A 259 15.10 -10.18 -2.84
CA TYR A 259 16.31 -10.02 -3.67
C TYR A 259 16.83 -11.34 -4.22
N GLY A 260 16.16 -12.44 -3.97
CA GLY A 260 16.47 -13.75 -4.52
C GLY A 260 17.68 -14.36 -3.83
N TYR A 261 17.45 -14.99 -2.73
CA TYR A 261 18.25 -16.13 -2.39
C TYR A 261 18.05 -17.15 -3.52
N GLY A 262 19.12 -17.61 -4.15
CA GLY A 262 19.01 -18.77 -5.02
C GLY A 262 18.21 -19.86 -4.30
N PRO A 263 17.40 -20.65 -5.00
CA PRO A 263 16.71 -21.75 -4.38
C PRO A 263 17.74 -22.54 -3.57
N PRO A 264 17.42 -22.99 -2.34
CA PRO A 264 18.32 -23.85 -1.60
C PRO A 264 18.74 -24.97 -2.55
N SER A 265 20.03 -25.18 -2.71
CA SER A 265 20.55 -26.25 -3.55
C SER A 265 19.91 -27.54 -3.03
N LEU A 266 18.90 -28.03 -3.75
CA LEU A 266 18.30 -29.32 -3.43
C LEU A 266 19.49 -30.30 -3.35
N PRO A 267 19.59 -31.09 -2.28
CA PRO A 267 20.58 -32.14 -2.23
C PRO A 267 20.43 -32.94 -3.52
N ALA A 268 21.51 -33.11 -4.26
CA ALA A 268 21.47 -33.82 -5.52
C ALA A 268 20.75 -35.14 -5.26
N LEU A 269 19.62 -35.35 -5.93
CA LEU A 269 18.93 -36.63 -5.84
C LEU A 269 19.99 -37.71 -6.02
N PRO A 270 20.06 -38.71 -5.14
CA PRO A 270 21.00 -39.81 -5.31
C PRO A 270 20.80 -40.31 -6.73
N LYS A 271 21.86 -40.29 -7.55
CA LYS A 271 21.84 -40.84 -8.90
C LYS A 271 21.20 -42.20 -8.77
N SER A 272 19.95 -42.35 -9.22
CA SER A 272 19.34 -43.67 -9.27
C SER A 272 20.34 -44.52 -10.04
N SER A 273 20.96 -45.46 -9.37
CA SER A 273 21.61 -46.53 -10.06
C SER A 273 20.56 -47.15 -10.95
N VAL A 274 20.63 -46.82 -12.24
CA VAL A 274 19.76 -47.45 -13.24
C VAL A 274 19.92 -48.92 -12.97
N CYS A 275 18.84 -49.54 -12.54
CA CYS A 275 18.77 -50.96 -12.29
C CYS A 275 19.13 -51.64 -13.60
N SER A 276 20.36 -52.16 -13.67
CA SER A 276 20.90 -52.88 -14.84
C SER A 276 20.20 -54.25 -15.06
N TRP A 277 18.92 -54.32 -14.70
CA TRP A 277 18.15 -55.58 -14.75
C TRP A 277 16.83 -55.42 -15.51
N CYS A 278 16.79 -54.62 -16.53
CA CYS A 278 15.74 -54.62 -17.55
C CYS A 278 16.41 -54.68 -18.93
N CYS A 279 16.88 -55.85 -19.29
CA CYS A 279 16.95 -56.34 -20.64
C CYS A 279 15.92 -57.46 -20.78
#